data_3b214157689f31a7bf2c7e8fcd9b0cd6
#
_entry.id   3b214157689f31a7bf2c7e8fcd9b0cd6
#
_cell.length_a   1.000
_cell.length_b   1.000
_cell.length_c   1.000
_cell.angle_alpha   90.00
_cell.angle_beta   90.00
_cell.angle_gamma   90.00
#
_symmetry.space_group_name_H-M   'P 1'
#
loop_
_entity.id
_entity.type
_entity.pdbx_description
1 polymer ?
#
loop_
_entity_poly.entity_id
_entity_poly.type
_entity_poly.pdbx_seq_one_letter_code
_entity_poly.pdbx_strand_id
1 'polypeptide(L)'
;MENQKETYEFDAIIIGAGIIGLAIACELRSKFENILLIEKEPTFGRHISSRNSEVIHSGIYYKTNSLKAKLCFEGNQLIYDFAKKYSIDHQNCGKIIIASNENEIEQLERLRINGLKNGLEELIILSKNEISKREPVIKATAGLWVPSSGIIDSHGMMHKLEYLAKSKNCTIVYNTEVEDINFQNNMYNLTFKDLAYQATSKIIINSAGLFCDKVSSMIGMDNHKLHYCKGEYYKTSLYRNKIHSLIYPLPTDISLGIHVVLHLDGTIGFGPNAYFVDEINYKLDTIHKKDFLMNIKKYLDLDEDDLSEDFAGIRPKLQKKGETDFIIRNETEKGYNNFINLIGIDSPGLTSSLAISKYVKSIIN
;
A
#
# COMPACT_ATOMS: atom_id res chain seq x y z
N MET A 1 32.10 26.55 -22.54
CA MET A 1 31.55 27.06 -21.27
C MET A 1 30.49 26.05 -20.84
N GLU A 2 30.78 25.23 -19.82
CA GLU A 2 29.75 24.42 -19.19
C GLU A 2 28.70 25.39 -18.64
N ASN A 3 27.49 25.31 -19.13
CA ASN A 3 26.37 26.05 -18.54
C ASN A 3 26.25 25.57 -17.08
N GLN A 4 26.64 26.42 -16.11
CA GLN A 4 26.38 26.13 -14.71
C GLN A 4 24.87 25.87 -14.54
N LYS A 5 24.50 24.66 -14.18
CA LYS A 5 23.12 24.31 -13.87
C LYS A 5 22.70 25.13 -12.63
N GLU A 6 21.53 25.73 -12.71
CA GLU A 6 20.95 26.46 -11.58
C GLU A 6 20.66 25.46 -10.44
N THR A 7 21.10 25.77 -9.23
CA THR A 7 21.02 24.87 -8.06
C THR A 7 20.08 25.42 -7.01
N TYR A 8 19.09 24.60 -6.60
CA TYR A 8 18.14 24.92 -5.55
C TYR A 8 18.41 24.05 -4.31
N GLU A 9 18.49 24.67 -3.13
CA GLU A 9 18.74 23.98 -1.87
C GLU A 9 17.44 23.78 -1.09
N PHE A 10 17.27 22.57 -0.51
CA PHE A 10 16.12 22.17 0.29
C PHE A 10 16.58 21.53 1.60
N ASP A 11 15.76 21.63 2.65
CA ASP A 11 15.98 20.94 3.92
C ASP A 11 15.85 19.42 3.76
N ALA A 12 14.85 18.99 2.98
CA ALA A 12 14.61 17.59 2.66
C ALA A 12 14.05 17.43 1.23
N ILE A 13 14.50 16.37 0.53
CA ILE A 13 13.96 15.99 -0.78
C ILE A 13 13.30 14.62 -0.66
N ILE A 14 12.06 14.51 -1.12
CA ILE A 14 11.27 13.28 -1.16
C ILE A 14 11.09 12.86 -2.61
N ILE A 15 11.40 11.61 -2.94
CA ILE A 15 11.29 11.06 -4.30
C ILE A 15 10.08 10.13 -4.36
N GLY A 16 9.08 10.50 -5.16
CA GLY A 16 7.82 9.79 -5.38
C GLY A 16 6.63 10.37 -4.63
N ALA A 17 5.61 10.85 -5.36
CA ALA A 17 4.36 11.38 -4.83
C ALA A 17 3.24 10.32 -4.76
N GLY A 18 3.57 9.09 -4.36
CA GLY A 18 2.59 8.12 -3.89
C GLY A 18 2.06 8.47 -2.50
N ILE A 19 1.12 7.66 -1.99
CA ILE A 19 0.52 7.87 -0.66
C ILE A 19 1.58 8.00 0.45
N ILE A 20 2.67 7.24 0.36
CA ILE A 20 3.77 7.27 1.34
C ILE A 20 4.52 8.60 1.27
N GLY A 21 4.96 9.02 0.08
CA GLY A 21 5.70 10.28 -0.07
C GLY A 21 4.87 11.50 0.32
N LEU A 22 3.58 11.53 -0.01
CA LEU A 22 2.64 12.58 0.39
C LEU A 22 2.44 12.62 1.92
N ALA A 23 2.30 11.45 2.56
CA ALA A 23 2.18 11.36 4.02
C ALA A 23 3.46 11.85 4.72
N ILE A 24 4.64 11.46 4.21
CA ILE A 24 5.95 11.92 4.71
C ILE A 24 6.09 13.44 4.53
N ALA A 25 5.75 13.98 3.35
CA ALA A 25 5.77 15.43 3.13
C ALA A 25 4.90 16.19 4.14
N CYS A 26 3.70 15.67 4.43
CA CYS A 26 2.83 16.25 5.45
C CYS A 26 3.42 16.20 6.86
N GLU A 27 4.05 15.08 7.24
CA GLU A 27 4.60 14.89 8.58
C GLU A 27 5.86 15.76 8.81
N LEU A 28 6.73 15.86 7.80
CA LEU A 28 7.99 16.59 7.90
C LEU A 28 7.83 18.11 7.95
N ARG A 29 6.68 18.67 7.54
CA ARG A 29 6.39 20.11 7.63
C ARG A 29 6.50 20.71 9.05
N SER A 30 6.43 19.85 10.06
CA SER A 30 6.62 20.28 11.46
C SER A 30 8.08 20.37 11.87
N LYS A 31 9.00 19.85 11.04
CA LYS A 31 10.45 19.80 11.33
C LYS A 31 11.26 20.69 10.36
N PHE A 32 10.79 20.86 9.11
CA PHE A 32 11.53 21.54 8.03
C PHE A 32 10.69 22.62 7.37
N GLU A 33 11.37 23.68 6.92
CA GLU A 33 10.74 24.86 6.31
C GLU A 33 10.70 24.83 4.79
N ASN A 34 11.61 24.06 4.16
CA ASN A 34 11.72 24.00 2.71
C ASN A 34 11.85 22.54 2.24
N ILE A 35 10.74 21.92 1.83
CA ILE A 35 10.69 20.52 1.38
C ILE A 35 10.40 20.47 -0.12
N LEU A 36 11.14 19.63 -0.85
CA LEU A 36 10.86 19.30 -2.24
C LEU A 36 10.31 17.88 -2.33
N LEU A 37 9.14 17.71 -2.97
CA LEU A 37 8.58 16.41 -3.34
C LEU A 37 8.59 16.28 -4.87
N ILE A 38 9.28 15.28 -5.37
CA ILE A 38 9.51 15.06 -6.81
C ILE A 38 8.70 13.87 -7.28
N GLU A 39 7.99 14.03 -8.41
CA GLU A 39 7.23 12.95 -9.05
C GLU A 39 7.48 12.96 -10.56
N LYS A 40 7.83 11.81 -11.12
CA LYS A 40 8.07 11.65 -12.54
C LYS A 40 6.79 11.66 -13.39
N GLU A 41 5.67 11.26 -12.80
CA GLU A 41 4.37 11.22 -13.46
C GLU A 41 3.69 12.61 -13.46
N PRO A 42 2.70 12.85 -14.32
CA PRO A 42 2.03 14.16 -14.41
C PRO A 42 1.17 14.51 -13.19
N THR A 43 0.93 13.57 -12.26
CA THR A 43 0.18 13.76 -11.02
C THR A 43 0.55 12.68 -10.00
N PHE A 44 0.10 12.85 -8.76
CA PHE A 44 0.34 11.90 -7.68
C PHE A 44 -0.30 10.52 -7.93
N GLY A 45 0.24 9.51 -7.26
CA GLY A 45 -0.39 8.22 -7.04
C GLY A 45 -0.60 7.32 -8.26
N ARG A 46 0.07 7.55 -9.39
CA ARG A 46 -0.20 6.88 -10.68
C ARG A 46 0.03 5.36 -10.71
N HIS A 47 0.74 4.81 -9.75
CA HIS A 47 1.10 3.39 -9.69
C HIS A 47 0.40 2.67 -8.53
N ILE A 48 1.14 2.15 -7.55
CA ILE A 48 0.63 1.32 -6.44
C ILE A 48 -0.50 1.99 -5.68
N SER A 49 -0.39 3.30 -5.45
CA SER A 49 -1.31 4.04 -4.57
C SER A 49 -2.72 4.21 -5.13
N SER A 50 -2.89 4.16 -6.46
CA SER A 50 -4.21 4.20 -7.15
C SER A 50 -4.68 2.84 -7.62
N ARG A 51 -3.87 1.78 -7.47
CA ARG A 51 -4.14 0.46 -8.04
C ARG A 51 -4.08 -0.60 -6.97
N ASN A 52 -4.96 -0.47 -5.99
CA ASN A 52 -5.08 -1.34 -4.83
C ASN A 52 -6.56 -1.52 -4.44
N SER A 53 -6.82 -2.37 -3.45
CA SER A 53 -8.18 -2.70 -3.00
C SER A 53 -8.80 -1.65 -2.07
N GLU A 54 -8.13 -0.54 -1.78
CA GLU A 54 -8.58 0.54 -0.86
C GLU A 54 -8.91 0.06 0.56
N VAL A 55 -8.40 -1.10 0.96
CA VAL A 55 -8.69 -1.74 2.23
C VAL A 55 -7.87 -1.14 3.36
N ILE A 56 -8.55 -0.76 4.44
CA ILE A 56 -7.93 -0.47 5.73
C ILE A 56 -7.73 -1.82 6.45
N HIS A 57 -6.48 -2.31 6.46
CA HIS A 57 -6.12 -3.58 7.07
C HIS A 57 -6.01 -3.46 8.59
N SER A 58 -6.29 -4.56 9.29
CA SER A 58 -6.12 -4.65 10.76
C SER A 58 -4.71 -5.02 11.21
N GLY A 59 -3.92 -5.71 10.37
CA GLY A 59 -2.62 -6.26 10.75
C GLY A 59 -2.64 -7.74 11.15
N ILE A 60 -3.79 -8.43 11.03
CA ILE A 60 -4.00 -9.79 11.52
C ILE A 60 -3.06 -10.86 10.90
N TYR A 61 -2.65 -10.66 9.65
CA TYR A 61 -1.83 -11.63 8.91
C TYR A 61 -0.33 -11.52 9.19
N TYR A 62 0.15 -10.35 9.64
CA TYR A 62 1.58 -10.07 9.69
C TYR A 62 2.25 -10.71 10.90
N LYS A 63 3.52 -11.09 10.70
CA LYS A 63 4.35 -11.67 11.76
C LYS A 63 4.48 -10.70 12.93
N THR A 64 4.20 -11.18 14.12
CA THR A 64 4.34 -10.39 15.36
C THR A 64 5.74 -9.76 15.46
N ASN A 65 5.79 -8.50 15.86
CA ASN A 65 6.99 -7.65 15.94
C ASN A 65 7.61 -7.19 14.60
N SER A 66 7.07 -7.58 13.45
CA SER A 66 7.50 -7.02 12.17
C SER A 66 7.10 -5.55 12.04
N LEU A 67 7.79 -4.80 11.17
CA LEU A 67 7.39 -3.42 10.83
C LEU A 67 5.99 -3.39 10.22
N LYS A 68 5.66 -4.36 9.36
CA LYS A 68 4.30 -4.50 8.79
C LYS A 68 3.24 -4.60 9.89
N ALA A 69 3.44 -5.44 10.90
CA ALA A 69 2.48 -5.60 12.00
C ALA A 69 2.33 -4.30 12.80
N LYS A 70 3.44 -3.72 13.25
CA LYS A 70 3.45 -2.51 14.08
C LYS A 70 2.85 -1.30 13.35
N LEU A 71 3.35 -1.03 12.13
CA LEU A 71 2.93 0.13 11.36
C LEU A 71 1.50 -0.02 10.79
N CYS A 72 1.04 -1.26 10.55
CA CYS A 72 -0.35 -1.51 10.18
C CYS A 72 -1.31 -1.27 11.36
N PHE A 73 -0.97 -1.78 12.54
CA PHE A 73 -1.77 -1.59 13.75
C PHE A 73 -1.91 -0.11 14.11
N GLU A 74 -0.80 0.63 14.17
CA GLU A 74 -0.82 2.07 14.42
C GLU A 74 -1.50 2.83 13.28
N GLY A 75 -1.21 2.48 12.03
CA GLY A 75 -1.75 3.12 10.84
C GLY A 75 -3.26 2.94 10.70
N ASN A 76 -3.81 1.81 11.15
CA ASN A 76 -5.26 1.57 11.15
C ASN A 76 -6.02 2.65 11.93
N GLN A 77 -5.60 2.97 13.14
CA GLN A 77 -6.22 4.04 13.93
C GLN A 77 -6.00 5.41 13.27
N LEU A 78 -4.77 5.70 12.86
CA LEU A 78 -4.42 6.99 12.26
C LEU A 78 -5.20 7.29 10.97
N ILE A 79 -5.44 6.29 10.13
CA ILE A 79 -6.14 6.49 8.86
C ILE A 79 -7.62 6.77 9.09
N TYR A 80 -8.28 6.12 10.06
CA TYR A 80 -9.65 6.43 10.44
C TYR A 80 -9.77 7.83 11.04
N ASP A 81 -8.84 8.23 11.92
CA ASP A 81 -8.82 9.56 12.51
C ASP A 81 -8.60 10.64 11.44
N PHE A 82 -7.69 10.38 10.49
CA PHE A 82 -7.46 11.26 9.36
C PHE A 82 -8.69 11.39 8.47
N ALA A 83 -9.32 10.27 8.12
CA ALA A 83 -10.50 10.25 7.27
C ALA A 83 -11.66 11.03 7.91
N LYS A 84 -11.93 10.81 9.20
CA LYS A 84 -12.93 11.56 9.96
C LYS A 84 -12.60 13.06 10.02
N LYS A 85 -11.37 13.41 10.35
CA LYS A 85 -10.93 14.80 10.50
C LYS A 85 -11.08 15.61 9.21
N TYR A 86 -10.85 14.98 8.06
CA TYR A 86 -10.83 15.65 6.78
C TYR A 86 -11.98 15.28 5.86
N SER A 87 -13.00 14.58 6.39
CA SER A 87 -14.19 14.15 5.65
C SER A 87 -13.86 13.37 4.38
N ILE A 88 -12.87 12.43 4.49
CA ILE A 88 -12.57 11.48 3.45
C ILE A 88 -13.57 10.32 3.55
N ASP A 89 -14.16 9.94 2.43
CA ASP A 89 -15.10 8.83 2.38
C ASP A 89 -14.46 7.53 2.82
N HIS A 90 -15.04 6.87 3.79
CA HIS A 90 -14.56 5.60 4.35
C HIS A 90 -15.69 4.83 5.02
N GLN A 91 -15.50 3.54 5.18
CA GLN A 91 -16.43 2.67 5.88
C GLN A 91 -15.69 1.68 6.78
N ASN A 92 -16.01 1.64 8.07
CA ASN A 92 -15.57 0.59 8.98
C ASN A 92 -16.53 -0.60 8.86
N CYS A 93 -16.40 -1.39 7.79
CA CYS A 93 -17.30 -2.49 7.44
C CYS A 93 -16.91 -3.81 8.10
N GLY A 94 -15.72 -3.89 8.72
CA GLY A 94 -15.19 -5.14 9.22
C GLY A 94 -14.79 -6.12 8.12
N LYS A 95 -14.26 -7.28 8.55
CA LYS A 95 -13.83 -8.36 7.67
C LYS A 95 -14.21 -9.71 8.27
N ILE A 96 -14.66 -10.63 7.44
CA ILE A 96 -14.82 -12.03 7.80
C ILE A 96 -13.79 -12.84 7.01
N ILE A 97 -12.87 -13.50 7.71
CA ILE A 97 -11.97 -14.48 7.09
C ILE A 97 -12.69 -15.82 7.18
N ILE A 98 -13.04 -16.41 6.03
CA ILE A 98 -13.92 -17.58 5.96
C ILE A 98 -13.13 -18.89 5.83
N ALA A 99 -13.66 -19.93 6.47
CA ALA A 99 -13.30 -21.34 6.27
C ALA A 99 -14.38 -22.01 5.44
N SER A 100 -13.97 -22.71 4.39
CA SER A 100 -14.87 -23.44 3.48
C SER A 100 -15.24 -24.84 4.00
N ASN A 101 -14.44 -25.39 4.89
CA ASN A 101 -14.62 -26.72 5.48
C ASN A 101 -14.09 -26.77 6.92
N GLU A 102 -14.43 -27.85 7.66
CA GLU A 102 -14.06 -27.98 9.07
C GLU A 102 -12.54 -28.06 9.32
N ASN A 103 -11.76 -28.61 8.38
CA ASN A 103 -10.30 -28.72 8.51
C ASN A 103 -9.61 -27.35 8.51
N GLU A 104 -10.27 -26.34 8.01
CA GLU A 104 -9.75 -24.96 7.95
C GLU A 104 -10.01 -24.16 9.24
N ILE A 105 -10.86 -24.63 10.15
CA ILE A 105 -11.23 -23.91 11.37
C ILE A 105 -10.02 -23.68 12.28
N GLU A 106 -9.11 -24.65 12.37
CA GLU A 106 -7.87 -24.51 13.16
C GLU A 106 -6.99 -23.36 12.65
N GLN A 107 -6.99 -23.11 11.32
CA GLN A 107 -6.24 -22.00 10.73
C GLN A 107 -6.86 -20.63 11.10
N LEU A 108 -8.19 -20.53 11.21
CA LEU A 108 -8.86 -19.33 11.72
C LEU A 108 -8.42 -19.04 13.18
N GLU A 109 -8.35 -20.07 14.01
CA GLU A 109 -7.92 -19.91 15.41
C GLU A 109 -6.44 -19.47 15.50
N ARG A 110 -5.56 -20.03 14.67
CA ARG A 110 -4.15 -19.58 14.58
C ARG A 110 -4.07 -18.12 14.18
N LEU A 111 -4.88 -17.65 13.20
CA LEU A 111 -4.95 -16.25 12.81
C LEU A 111 -5.49 -15.36 13.95
N ARG A 112 -6.51 -15.84 14.69
CA ARG A 112 -7.06 -15.12 15.83
C ARG A 112 -5.98 -14.91 16.90
N ILE A 113 -5.24 -15.96 17.24
CA ILE A 113 -4.13 -15.89 18.20
C ILE A 113 -3.03 -14.91 17.70
N ASN A 114 -2.68 -14.96 16.41
CA ASN A 114 -1.72 -14.03 15.84
C ASN A 114 -2.22 -12.58 15.92
N GLY A 115 -3.49 -12.35 15.61
CA GLY A 115 -4.12 -11.03 15.70
C GLY A 115 -4.09 -10.47 17.13
N LEU A 116 -4.43 -11.28 18.13
CA LEU A 116 -4.36 -10.90 19.55
C LEU A 116 -2.91 -10.53 19.95
N LYS A 117 -1.91 -11.28 19.49
CA LYS A 117 -0.49 -10.96 19.72
C LYS A 117 -0.07 -9.64 19.05
N ASN A 118 -0.71 -9.27 17.97
CA ASN A 118 -0.48 -8.00 17.26
C ASN A 118 -1.28 -6.83 17.87
N GLY A 119 -2.01 -7.05 18.97
CA GLY A 119 -2.77 -6.03 19.69
C GLY A 119 -4.22 -5.85 19.21
N LEU A 120 -4.71 -6.73 18.33
CA LEU A 120 -6.11 -6.64 17.88
C LEU A 120 -7.05 -7.14 18.98
N GLU A 121 -8.20 -6.49 19.08
CA GLU A 121 -9.25 -6.81 20.03
C GLU A 121 -10.52 -7.29 19.31
N GLU A 122 -11.47 -7.85 20.07
CA GLU A 122 -12.81 -8.27 19.59
C GLU A 122 -12.79 -9.24 18.39
N LEU A 123 -11.77 -10.09 18.32
CA LEU A 123 -11.65 -11.14 17.31
C LEU A 123 -12.53 -12.33 17.70
N ILE A 124 -13.57 -12.62 16.91
CA ILE A 124 -14.59 -13.63 17.24
C ILE A 124 -14.65 -14.68 16.15
N ILE A 125 -14.61 -15.96 16.50
CA ILE A 125 -14.93 -17.06 15.58
C ILE A 125 -16.45 -17.13 15.44
N LEU A 126 -16.93 -16.96 14.21
CA LEU A 126 -18.34 -17.05 13.85
C LEU A 126 -18.69 -18.44 13.35
N SER A 127 -19.81 -18.97 13.80
CA SER A 127 -20.44 -20.15 13.23
C SER A 127 -21.07 -19.86 11.86
N LYS A 128 -21.38 -20.92 11.11
CA LYS A 128 -22.12 -20.82 9.84
C LYS A 128 -23.41 -20.02 9.97
N ASN A 129 -24.16 -20.22 11.05
CA ASN A 129 -25.43 -19.51 11.26
C ASN A 129 -25.22 -18.01 11.52
N GLU A 130 -24.17 -17.63 12.23
CA GLU A 130 -23.85 -16.22 12.48
C GLU A 130 -23.37 -15.53 11.21
N ILE A 131 -22.59 -16.22 10.36
CA ILE A 131 -22.20 -15.70 9.05
C ILE A 131 -23.44 -15.50 8.17
N SER A 132 -24.31 -16.49 8.07
CA SER A 132 -25.55 -16.40 7.25
C SER A 132 -26.48 -15.27 7.70
N LYS A 133 -26.48 -14.91 8.98
CA LYS A 133 -27.23 -13.74 9.47
C LYS A 133 -26.60 -12.40 9.10
N ARG A 134 -25.25 -12.33 9.06
CA ARG A 134 -24.51 -11.11 8.69
C ARG A 134 -24.42 -10.91 7.19
N GLU A 135 -24.12 -12.00 6.48
CA GLU A 135 -23.86 -12.04 5.04
C GLU A 135 -24.64 -13.20 4.40
N PRO A 136 -25.94 -13.03 4.15
CA PRO A 136 -26.84 -14.13 3.71
C PRO A 136 -26.43 -14.81 2.41
N VAL A 137 -25.70 -14.11 1.55
CA VAL A 137 -25.26 -14.61 0.25
C VAL A 137 -23.90 -15.36 0.30
N ILE A 138 -23.20 -15.30 1.44
CA ILE A 138 -21.88 -15.91 1.59
C ILE A 138 -21.98 -17.34 2.13
N LYS A 139 -21.28 -18.25 1.48
CA LYS A 139 -21.17 -19.67 1.86
C LYS A 139 -19.88 -19.85 2.66
N ALA A 140 -19.99 -20.27 3.90
CA ALA A 140 -18.85 -20.60 4.74
C ALA A 140 -19.26 -21.61 5.82
N THR A 141 -18.31 -22.41 6.32
CA THR A 141 -18.50 -23.33 7.46
C THR A 141 -18.28 -22.60 8.78
N ALA A 142 -17.28 -21.75 8.83
CA ALA A 142 -16.96 -20.88 9.95
C ALA A 142 -16.25 -19.61 9.44
N GLY A 143 -16.06 -18.59 10.30
CA GLY A 143 -15.32 -17.40 9.94
C GLY A 143 -14.71 -16.70 11.14
N LEU A 144 -13.65 -15.93 10.92
CA LEU A 144 -13.06 -15.06 11.90
C LEU A 144 -13.46 -13.61 11.61
N TRP A 145 -14.23 -13.02 12.53
CA TRP A 145 -14.62 -11.62 12.47
C TRP A 145 -13.48 -10.71 12.93
N VAL A 146 -13.17 -9.70 12.13
CA VAL A 146 -12.10 -8.71 12.37
C VAL A 146 -12.70 -7.31 12.24
N PRO A 147 -13.17 -6.69 13.33
CA PRO A 147 -13.98 -5.46 13.30
C PRO A 147 -13.22 -4.23 12.83
N SER A 148 -11.92 -4.14 13.04
CA SER A 148 -11.12 -2.96 12.72
C SER A 148 -10.77 -2.78 11.24
N SER A 149 -11.16 -3.72 10.37
CA SER A 149 -10.96 -3.61 8.92
C SER A 149 -12.03 -2.73 8.27
N GLY A 150 -11.68 -2.08 7.17
CA GLY A 150 -12.62 -1.24 6.42
C GLY A 150 -12.11 -0.87 5.04
N ILE A 151 -12.73 0.14 4.44
CA ILE A 151 -12.37 0.70 3.14
C ILE A 151 -12.30 2.22 3.21
N ILE A 152 -11.52 2.83 2.31
CA ILE A 152 -11.31 4.28 2.25
C ILE A 152 -11.16 4.73 0.80
N ASP A 153 -11.63 5.94 0.48
CA ASP A 153 -11.25 6.64 -0.75
C ASP A 153 -9.76 7.03 -0.70
N SER A 154 -8.93 6.19 -1.30
CA SER A 154 -7.49 6.40 -1.35
C SER A 154 -7.10 7.63 -2.17
N HIS A 155 -7.89 7.97 -3.20
CA HIS A 155 -7.66 9.14 -4.04
C HIS A 155 -8.00 10.43 -3.30
N GLY A 156 -9.14 10.48 -2.61
CA GLY A 156 -9.51 11.59 -1.74
C GLY A 156 -8.50 11.80 -0.62
N MET A 157 -7.96 10.72 -0.05
CA MET A 157 -6.89 10.80 0.94
C MET A 157 -5.62 11.41 0.35
N MET A 158 -5.14 10.93 -0.82
CA MET A 158 -3.95 11.47 -1.48
C MET A 158 -4.13 12.93 -1.87
N HIS A 159 -5.28 13.30 -2.43
CA HIS A 159 -5.59 14.68 -2.78
C HIS A 159 -5.53 15.61 -1.54
N LYS A 160 -6.07 15.12 -0.41
CA LYS A 160 -6.00 15.89 0.85
C LYS A 160 -4.58 16.02 1.37
N LEU A 161 -3.78 14.96 1.31
CA LEU A 161 -2.38 14.99 1.70
C LEU A 161 -1.57 15.94 0.81
N GLU A 162 -1.78 15.93 -0.52
CA GLU A 162 -1.17 16.87 -1.45
C GLU A 162 -1.50 18.34 -1.08
N TYR A 163 -2.79 18.62 -0.89
CA TYR A 163 -3.25 19.94 -0.45
C TYR A 163 -2.58 20.38 0.85
N LEU A 164 -2.54 19.50 1.84
CA LEU A 164 -1.91 19.78 3.12
C LEU A 164 -0.39 19.98 2.99
N ALA A 165 0.30 19.23 2.15
CA ALA A 165 1.72 19.42 1.89
C ALA A 165 1.99 20.80 1.25
N LYS A 166 1.28 21.15 0.19
CA LYS A 166 1.39 22.45 -0.50
C LYS A 166 1.02 23.65 0.37
N SER A 167 0.10 23.49 1.32
CA SER A 167 -0.34 24.58 2.20
C SER A 167 0.74 25.06 3.20
N LYS A 168 1.84 24.34 3.33
CA LYS A 168 2.99 24.68 4.19
C LYS A 168 4.28 24.15 3.60
N ASN A 169 5.11 25.03 3.07
CA ASN A 169 6.56 24.83 2.85
C ASN A 169 6.96 23.58 2.06
N CYS A 170 6.05 22.94 1.32
CA CYS A 170 6.38 21.82 0.45
C CYS A 170 6.12 22.18 -1.02
N THR A 171 7.20 22.30 -1.79
CA THR A 171 7.13 22.39 -3.24
C THR A 171 6.96 21.01 -3.82
N ILE A 172 5.89 20.80 -4.60
CA ILE A 172 5.66 19.53 -5.31
C ILE A 172 5.87 19.76 -6.80
N VAL A 173 6.77 19.01 -7.41
CA VAL A 173 7.05 19.07 -8.85
C VAL A 173 6.69 17.74 -9.50
N TYR A 174 5.88 17.84 -10.56
CA TYR A 174 5.46 16.72 -11.40
C TYR A 174 6.25 16.70 -12.70
N ASN A 175 6.13 15.62 -13.50
CA ASN A 175 6.86 15.41 -14.75
C ASN A 175 8.39 15.61 -14.56
N THR A 176 8.90 15.25 -13.39
CA THR A 176 10.30 15.46 -13.03
C THR A 176 10.90 14.12 -12.58
N GLU A 177 11.70 13.53 -13.46
CA GLU A 177 12.38 12.26 -13.21
C GLU A 177 13.80 12.53 -12.69
N VAL A 178 14.14 11.94 -11.53
CA VAL A 178 15.52 11.96 -11.03
C VAL A 178 16.36 11.09 -11.94
N GLU A 179 17.44 11.65 -12.48
CA GLU A 179 18.38 10.99 -13.37
C GLU A 179 19.58 10.43 -12.62
N ASP A 180 20.14 11.20 -11.68
CA ASP A 180 21.28 10.81 -10.87
C ASP A 180 21.26 11.46 -9.48
N ILE A 181 21.92 10.81 -8.53
CA ILE A 181 22.10 11.31 -7.14
C ILE A 181 23.58 11.16 -6.78
N ASN A 182 24.26 12.28 -6.60
CA ASN A 182 25.64 12.32 -6.15
C ASN A 182 25.73 12.74 -4.68
N PHE A 183 26.52 12.02 -3.87
CA PHE A 183 26.71 12.33 -2.46
C PHE A 183 28.16 12.74 -2.21
N GLN A 184 28.37 13.99 -1.86
CA GLN A 184 29.71 14.55 -1.57
C GLN A 184 29.60 15.58 -0.44
N ASN A 185 30.59 15.65 0.44
CA ASN A 185 30.66 16.63 1.53
C ASN A 185 29.38 16.67 2.40
N ASN A 186 28.80 15.50 2.66
CA ASN A 186 27.55 15.34 3.43
C ASN A 186 26.33 16.04 2.80
N MET A 187 26.33 16.23 1.48
CA MET A 187 25.27 16.83 0.68
C MET A 187 24.93 15.94 -0.49
N TYR A 188 23.67 15.72 -0.73
CA TYR A 188 23.14 15.07 -1.92
C TYR A 188 22.88 16.10 -2.99
N ASN A 189 23.30 15.84 -4.22
CA ASN A 189 23.00 16.63 -5.41
C ASN A 189 22.22 15.76 -6.40
N LEU A 190 21.01 16.18 -6.71
CA LEU A 190 20.11 15.48 -7.64
C LEU A 190 20.11 16.21 -8.98
N THR A 191 20.30 15.47 -10.05
CA THR A 191 20.03 15.92 -11.42
C THR A 191 18.74 15.30 -11.95
N PHE A 192 18.14 15.97 -12.91
CA PHE A 192 16.86 15.59 -13.46
C PHE A 192 16.99 15.40 -14.97
N LYS A 193 16.26 14.42 -15.47
CA LYS A 193 16.21 14.10 -16.88
C LYS A 193 15.66 15.30 -17.67
N ASP A 194 16.39 15.67 -18.73
CA ASP A 194 16.00 16.73 -19.68
C ASP A 194 15.82 18.12 -19.04
N LEU A 195 16.36 18.37 -17.83
CA LEU A 195 16.26 19.66 -17.14
C LEU A 195 17.65 20.28 -16.87
N ALA A 196 17.70 21.61 -16.96
CA ALA A 196 18.94 22.37 -16.80
C ALA A 196 19.23 22.81 -15.34
N TYR A 197 18.41 22.43 -14.38
CA TYR A 197 18.60 22.71 -12.98
C TYR A 197 18.90 21.44 -12.16
N GLN A 198 19.34 21.63 -10.93
CA GLN A 198 19.61 20.58 -9.96
C GLN A 198 19.11 20.99 -8.57
N ALA A 199 18.91 19.98 -7.70
CA ALA A 199 18.48 20.21 -6.33
C ALA A 199 19.46 19.59 -5.34
N THR A 200 19.70 20.26 -4.22
CA THR A 200 20.58 19.78 -3.16
C THR A 200 19.87 19.68 -1.83
N SER A 201 20.22 18.67 -1.04
CA SER A 201 19.73 18.51 0.33
C SER A 201 20.66 17.61 1.15
N LYS A 202 20.63 17.77 2.47
CA LYS A 202 21.26 16.84 3.42
C LYS A 202 20.39 15.60 3.69
N ILE A 203 19.11 15.61 3.27
CA ILE A 203 18.14 14.56 3.59
C ILE A 203 17.43 14.14 2.31
N ILE A 204 17.55 12.88 1.96
CA ILE A 204 16.81 12.26 0.85
C ILE A 204 15.90 11.17 1.38
N ILE A 205 14.65 11.17 0.95
CA ILE A 205 13.71 10.11 1.26
C ILE A 205 13.30 9.41 -0.04
N ASN A 206 13.73 8.17 -0.20
CA ASN A 206 13.36 7.33 -1.33
C ASN A 206 12.03 6.64 -1.05
N SER A 207 10.93 7.20 -1.56
CA SER A 207 9.57 6.63 -1.53
C SER A 207 9.05 6.32 -2.94
N ALA A 208 9.94 5.98 -3.87
CA ALA A 208 9.68 5.81 -5.29
C ALA A 208 8.92 4.52 -5.67
N GLY A 209 8.38 3.77 -4.70
CA GLY A 209 7.49 2.63 -4.92
C GLY A 209 8.08 1.55 -5.82
N LEU A 210 7.54 1.35 -7.03
CA LEU A 210 8.03 0.37 -8.01
C LEU A 210 9.43 0.68 -8.55
N PHE A 211 9.99 1.85 -8.27
CA PHE A 211 11.29 2.31 -8.77
C PHE A 211 12.29 2.58 -7.64
N CYS A 212 11.96 2.20 -6.40
CA CYS A 212 12.79 2.52 -5.23
C CYS A 212 14.16 1.82 -5.27
N ASP A 213 14.26 0.63 -5.88
CA ASP A 213 15.53 -0.06 -6.12
C ASP A 213 16.42 0.71 -7.11
N LYS A 214 15.84 1.26 -8.18
CA LYS A 214 16.58 2.11 -9.15
C LYS A 214 17.12 3.38 -8.51
N VAL A 215 16.32 4.04 -7.67
CA VAL A 215 16.77 5.23 -6.92
C VAL A 215 17.89 4.85 -5.94
N SER A 216 17.82 3.69 -5.28
CA SER A 216 18.89 3.20 -4.42
C SER A 216 20.18 2.93 -5.21
N SER A 217 20.07 2.39 -6.43
CA SER A 217 21.24 2.12 -7.29
C SER A 217 21.99 3.38 -7.72
N MET A 218 21.31 4.54 -7.81
CA MET A 218 21.95 5.83 -8.15
C MET A 218 23.05 6.24 -7.15
N ILE A 219 22.96 5.77 -5.90
CA ILE A 219 24.00 5.98 -4.88
C ILE A 219 24.84 4.73 -4.62
N GLY A 220 24.86 3.76 -5.54
CA GLY A 220 25.65 2.53 -5.44
C GLY A 220 25.08 1.46 -4.50
N MET A 221 23.78 1.52 -4.16
CA MET A 221 23.12 0.51 -3.34
C MET A 221 22.31 -0.47 -4.18
N ASP A 222 22.95 -1.50 -4.72
CA ASP A 222 22.33 -2.53 -5.58
C ASP A 222 21.83 -3.76 -4.81
N ASN A 223 21.71 -3.65 -3.48
CA ASN A 223 21.40 -4.80 -2.60
C ASN A 223 19.95 -5.29 -2.68
N HIS A 224 19.07 -4.53 -3.31
CA HIS A 224 17.65 -4.82 -3.38
C HIS A 224 17.15 -4.74 -4.82
N LYS A 225 16.73 -5.89 -5.34
CA LYS A 225 16.05 -5.98 -6.63
C LYS A 225 14.56 -6.25 -6.39
N LEU A 226 13.71 -5.43 -6.97
CA LEU A 226 12.27 -5.65 -6.90
C LEU A 226 11.80 -6.70 -7.90
N HIS A 227 10.82 -7.48 -7.49
CA HIS A 227 10.06 -8.39 -8.33
C HIS A 227 8.63 -7.85 -8.46
N TYR A 228 8.18 -7.61 -9.69
CA TYR A 228 6.85 -7.07 -9.95
C TYR A 228 5.81 -8.18 -9.85
N CYS A 229 5.01 -8.17 -8.78
CA CYS A 229 3.90 -9.10 -8.59
C CYS A 229 2.60 -8.44 -8.99
N LYS A 230 2.10 -8.78 -10.18
CA LYS A 230 0.84 -8.27 -10.71
C LYS A 230 -0.34 -8.93 -10.02
N GLY A 231 -1.39 -8.16 -9.80
CA GLY A 231 -2.68 -8.58 -9.30
C GLY A 231 -3.79 -7.94 -10.11
N GLU A 232 -4.69 -8.75 -10.61
CA GLU A 232 -5.83 -8.32 -11.41
C GLU A 232 -7.09 -8.33 -10.57
N TYR A 233 -8.05 -7.51 -10.97
CA TYR A 233 -9.33 -7.37 -10.30
C TYR A 233 -10.45 -7.48 -11.31
N TYR A 234 -11.53 -8.13 -10.87
CA TYR A 234 -12.81 -8.19 -11.55
C TYR A 234 -13.88 -7.59 -10.65
N LYS A 235 -15.02 -7.20 -11.22
CA LYS A 235 -16.13 -6.63 -10.47
C LYS A 235 -17.48 -7.15 -10.94
N THR A 236 -18.48 -6.99 -10.08
CA THR A 236 -19.88 -7.28 -10.38
C THR A 236 -20.82 -6.27 -9.76
N SER A 237 -21.96 -6.04 -10.40
CA SER A 237 -23.08 -5.30 -9.84
C SER A 237 -24.16 -6.21 -9.22
N LEU A 238 -24.08 -7.54 -9.45
CA LEU A 238 -25.12 -8.49 -9.02
C LEU A 238 -25.42 -8.44 -7.52
N TYR A 239 -24.38 -8.26 -6.69
CA TYR A 239 -24.49 -8.21 -5.23
C TYR A 239 -24.35 -6.80 -4.67
N ARG A 240 -24.61 -5.78 -5.49
CA ARG A 240 -24.54 -4.38 -5.05
C ARG A 240 -25.38 -4.17 -3.79
N ASN A 241 -24.77 -3.62 -2.75
CA ASN A 241 -25.38 -3.37 -1.44
C ASN A 241 -25.95 -4.63 -0.74
N LYS A 242 -25.52 -5.84 -1.12
CA LYS A 242 -25.97 -7.09 -0.47
C LYS A 242 -24.87 -7.75 0.35
N ILE A 243 -23.63 -7.33 0.21
CA ILE A 243 -22.48 -7.74 1.01
C ILE A 243 -22.01 -6.51 1.77
N HIS A 244 -21.87 -6.64 3.09
CA HIS A 244 -21.61 -5.52 3.98
C HIS A 244 -20.25 -5.55 4.65
N SER A 245 -19.56 -6.70 4.59
CA SER A 245 -18.22 -6.90 5.14
C SER A 245 -17.24 -7.35 4.06
N LEU A 246 -15.95 -7.08 4.26
CA LEU A 246 -14.90 -7.67 3.45
C LEU A 246 -14.88 -9.20 3.68
N ILE A 247 -14.91 -10.00 2.62
CA ILE A 247 -14.89 -11.47 2.72
C ILE A 247 -13.59 -11.99 2.15
N TYR A 248 -12.78 -12.61 3.00
CA TYR A 248 -11.49 -13.15 2.63
C TYR A 248 -11.45 -14.65 2.84
N PRO A 249 -11.08 -15.46 1.84
CA PRO A 249 -10.71 -16.85 2.10
C PRO A 249 -9.45 -16.90 2.98
N LEU A 250 -9.14 -18.07 3.51
CA LEU A 250 -7.86 -18.30 4.18
C LEU A 250 -6.69 -18.03 3.22
N PRO A 251 -5.59 -17.43 3.73
CA PRO A 251 -4.43 -17.16 2.89
C PRO A 251 -3.78 -18.46 2.39
N THR A 252 -3.20 -18.39 1.20
CA THR A 252 -2.32 -19.40 0.62
C THR A 252 -0.86 -18.96 0.77
N ASP A 253 0.09 -19.83 0.42
CA ASP A 253 1.53 -19.52 0.47
C ASP A 253 1.95 -18.33 -0.43
N ILE A 254 1.12 -17.96 -1.41
CA ILE A 254 1.47 -16.95 -2.42
C ILE A 254 0.62 -15.68 -2.27
N SER A 255 -0.62 -15.79 -1.79
CA SER A 255 -1.55 -14.66 -1.71
C SER A 255 -2.64 -14.86 -0.65
N LEU A 256 -3.38 -13.77 -0.36
CA LEU A 256 -4.59 -13.82 0.48
C LEU A 256 -5.79 -14.47 -0.24
N GLY A 257 -5.59 -15.06 -1.43
CA GLY A 257 -6.65 -15.59 -2.28
C GLY A 257 -7.47 -14.50 -2.97
N ILE A 258 -8.38 -14.91 -3.87
CA ILE A 258 -9.34 -14.01 -4.49
C ILE A 258 -10.43 -13.72 -3.47
N HIS A 259 -10.49 -12.49 -2.98
CA HIS A 259 -11.39 -12.05 -1.94
C HIS A 259 -12.39 -11.00 -2.45
N VAL A 260 -13.45 -10.79 -1.68
CA VAL A 260 -14.41 -9.72 -1.94
C VAL A 260 -13.82 -8.40 -1.48
N VAL A 261 -13.80 -7.43 -2.37
CA VAL A 261 -13.51 -6.03 -2.11
C VAL A 261 -14.82 -5.24 -2.19
N LEU A 262 -15.09 -4.41 -1.20
CA LEU A 262 -16.21 -3.49 -1.24
C LEU A 262 -15.76 -2.16 -1.83
N HIS A 263 -16.56 -1.58 -2.70
CA HIS A 263 -16.39 -0.22 -3.17
C HIS A 263 -17.38 0.71 -2.50
N LEU A 264 -17.01 1.96 -2.29
CA LEU A 264 -17.86 2.96 -1.62
C LEU A 264 -19.18 3.26 -2.36
N ASP A 265 -19.21 2.96 -3.67
CA ASP A 265 -20.46 3.06 -4.48
C ASP A 265 -21.36 1.81 -4.35
N GLY A 266 -20.97 0.84 -3.52
CA GLY A 266 -21.70 -0.40 -3.25
C GLY A 266 -21.47 -1.51 -4.29
N THR A 267 -20.65 -1.29 -5.33
CA THR A 267 -20.24 -2.38 -6.23
C THR A 267 -19.27 -3.33 -5.54
N ILE A 268 -19.17 -4.55 -6.05
CA ILE A 268 -18.35 -5.60 -5.46
C ILE A 268 -17.20 -5.92 -6.41
N GLY A 269 -15.97 -5.81 -5.88
CA GLY A 269 -14.76 -6.24 -6.54
C GLY A 269 -14.32 -7.63 -6.07
N PHE A 270 -13.54 -8.31 -6.89
CA PHE A 270 -12.89 -9.58 -6.59
C PHE A 270 -11.42 -9.51 -6.94
N GLY A 271 -10.57 -9.99 -6.07
CA GLY A 271 -9.13 -10.00 -6.30
C GLY A 271 -8.32 -9.53 -5.09
N PRO A 272 -7.03 -9.37 -5.31
CA PRO A 272 -6.33 -9.69 -6.56
C PRO A 272 -5.91 -11.16 -6.64
N ASN A 273 -5.64 -11.63 -7.87
CA ASN A 273 -4.75 -12.77 -8.07
C ASN A 273 -3.28 -12.36 -7.84
N ALA A 274 -2.33 -13.28 -8.08
CA ALA A 274 -0.91 -12.97 -7.89
C ALA A 274 -0.05 -13.78 -8.87
N TYR A 275 0.70 -13.08 -9.73
CA TYR A 275 1.72 -13.66 -10.60
C TYR A 275 2.81 -12.64 -10.90
N PHE A 276 4.02 -13.14 -11.24
CA PHE A 276 5.16 -12.27 -11.50
C PHE A 276 5.26 -11.90 -12.98
N VAL A 277 5.62 -10.64 -13.21
CA VAL A 277 5.85 -10.06 -14.55
C VAL A 277 7.22 -9.39 -14.58
N ASP A 278 7.81 -9.30 -15.76
CA ASP A 278 9.12 -8.67 -15.94
C ASP A 278 9.00 -7.15 -16.18
N GLU A 279 7.83 -6.69 -16.62
CA GLU A 279 7.56 -5.30 -16.97
C GLU A 279 6.35 -4.74 -16.21
N ILE A 280 6.33 -3.42 -16.03
CA ILE A 280 5.18 -2.69 -15.49
C ILE A 280 4.13 -2.55 -16.60
N ASN A 281 3.14 -3.44 -16.59
CA ASN A 281 2.04 -3.45 -17.53
C ASN A 281 0.72 -3.70 -16.79
N TYR A 282 -0.20 -2.75 -16.88
CA TYR A 282 -1.51 -2.79 -16.20
C TYR A 282 -2.65 -3.36 -17.06
N LYS A 283 -2.38 -3.84 -18.27
CA LYS A 283 -3.39 -4.49 -19.10
C LYS A 283 -3.80 -5.82 -18.45
N LEU A 284 -5.12 -6.07 -18.31
CA LEU A 284 -5.62 -7.33 -17.80
C LEU A 284 -5.40 -8.46 -18.81
N ASP A 285 -5.17 -9.67 -18.28
CA ASP A 285 -5.12 -10.88 -19.08
C ASP A 285 -6.39 -11.70 -18.84
N THR A 286 -7.22 -11.78 -19.87
CA THR A 286 -8.53 -12.45 -19.81
C THR A 286 -8.45 -13.95 -19.52
N ILE A 287 -7.27 -14.55 -19.69
CA ILE A 287 -7.04 -15.98 -19.42
C ILE A 287 -7.34 -16.32 -17.95
N HIS A 288 -7.16 -15.38 -17.03
CA HIS A 288 -7.37 -15.58 -15.60
C HIS A 288 -8.85 -15.52 -15.16
N LYS A 289 -9.78 -15.09 -16.01
CA LYS A 289 -11.21 -14.93 -15.65
C LYS A 289 -11.82 -16.21 -15.10
N LYS A 290 -11.51 -17.35 -15.73
CA LYS A 290 -12.01 -18.66 -15.29
C LYS A 290 -11.50 -19.06 -13.91
N ASP A 291 -10.23 -18.77 -13.61
CA ASP A 291 -9.64 -19.03 -12.28
C ASP A 291 -10.29 -18.15 -11.20
N PHE A 292 -10.59 -16.89 -11.53
CA PHE A 292 -11.36 -16.01 -10.64
C PHE A 292 -12.73 -16.63 -10.33
N LEU A 293 -13.49 -16.99 -11.36
CA LEU A 293 -14.82 -17.58 -11.20
C LEU A 293 -14.78 -18.85 -10.35
N MET A 294 -13.83 -19.75 -10.63
CA MET A 294 -13.68 -21.01 -9.88
C MET A 294 -13.39 -20.75 -8.38
N ASN A 295 -12.59 -19.75 -8.05
CA ASN A 295 -12.31 -19.41 -6.66
C ASN A 295 -13.47 -18.68 -5.97
N ILE A 296 -14.17 -17.79 -6.66
CA ILE A 296 -15.33 -17.07 -6.14
C ILE A 296 -16.47 -18.06 -5.84
N LYS A 297 -16.75 -19.03 -6.73
CA LYS A 297 -17.81 -20.04 -6.55
C LYS A 297 -17.67 -20.90 -5.29
N LYS A 298 -16.52 -20.92 -4.65
CA LYS A 298 -16.33 -21.60 -3.36
C LYS A 298 -17.12 -20.93 -2.22
N TYR A 299 -17.41 -19.63 -2.32
CA TYR A 299 -18.05 -18.87 -1.24
C TYR A 299 -19.20 -17.97 -1.70
N LEU A 300 -19.39 -17.75 -3.00
CA LEU A 300 -20.43 -16.90 -3.56
C LEU A 300 -20.93 -17.48 -4.90
N ASP A 301 -22.22 -17.47 -5.14
CA ASP A 301 -22.79 -17.88 -6.43
C ASP A 301 -22.63 -16.75 -7.45
N LEU A 302 -21.95 -17.03 -8.57
CA LEU A 302 -21.68 -16.07 -9.62
C LEU A 302 -21.49 -16.82 -10.95
N ASP A 303 -22.02 -16.29 -12.04
CA ASP A 303 -21.77 -16.80 -13.37
C ASP A 303 -20.72 -15.97 -14.12
N GLU A 304 -20.17 -16.51 -15.20
CA GLU A 304 -19.08 -15.88 -15.94
C GLU A 304 -19.50 -14.52 -16.53
N ASP A 305 -20.76 -14.40 -16.95
CA ASP A 305 -21.33 -13.19 -17.54
C ASP A 305 -21.54 -12.07 -16.49
N ASP A 306 -21.62 -12.42 -15.21
CA ASP A 306 -21.74 -11.45 -14.12
C ASP A 306 -20.40 -10.78 -13.79
N LEU A 307 -19.29 -11.32 -14.29
CA LEU A 307 -17.94 -10.87 -13.97
C LEU A 307 -17.40 -9.96 -15.09
N SER A 308 -17.16 -8.69 -14.75
CA SER A 308 -16.54 -7.71 -15.64
C SER A 308 -15.11 -7.41 -15.21
N GLU A 309 -14.23 -7.14 -16.17
CA GLU A 309 -12.89 -6.64 -15.90
C GLU A 309 -12.93 -5.32 -15.14
N ASP A 310 -11.95 -5.10 -14.25
CA ASP A 310 -11.83 -3.85 -13.52
C ASP A 310 -10.46 -3.23 -13.75
N PHE A 311 -9.47 -3.51 -12.92
CA PHE A 311 -8.12 -2.98 -13.08
C PHE A 311 -7.05 -4.00 -12.68
N ALA A 312 -5.79 -3.65 -12.93
CA ALA A 312 -4.64 -4.38 -12.41
C ALA A 312 -3.73 -3.45 -11.57
N GLY A 313 -3.14 -4.01 -10.52
CA GLY A 313 -2.09 -3.39 -9.72
C GLY A 313 -0.79 -4.19 -9.75
N ILE A 314 0.33 -3.56 -9.40
CA ILE A 314 1.63 -4.23 -9.31
C ILE A 314 2.23 -3.95 -7.94
N ARG A 315 2.65 -5.01 -7.25
CA ARG A 315 3.27 -4.97 -5.92
C ARG A 315 4.79 -5.09 -6.04
N PRO A 316 5.57 -4.23 -5.34
CA PRO A 316 7.03 -4.26 -5.33
C PRO A 316 7.53 -5.33 -4.34
N LYS A 317 7.56 -6.61 -4.75
CA LYS A 317 8.00 -7.70 -3.89
C LYS A 317 9.54 -7.77 -3.80
N LEU A 318 10.06 -7.96 -2.59
CA LEU A 318 11.49 -8.18 -2.35
C LEU A 318 11.96 -9.59 -2.70
N GLN A 319 11.03 -10.54 -2.75
CA GLN A 319 11.30 -11.93 -3.14
C GLN A 319 10.07 -12.57 -3.78
N LYS A 320 10.30 -13.62 -4.58
CA LYS A 320 9.22 -14.34 -5.30
C LYS A 320 8.48 -15.36 -4.43
N LYS A 321 9.04 -15.77 -3.29
CA LYS A 321 8.43 -16.76 -2.37
C LYS A 321 8.48 -16.25 -0.94
N GLY A 322 7.43 -16.57 -0.17
CA GLY A 322 7.29 -16.19 1.22
C GLY A 322 6.96 -14.70 1.41
N GLU A 323 6.77 -14.32 2.66
CA GLU A 323 6.49 -12.95 3.05
C GLU A 323 7.77 -12.26 3.52
N THR A 324 7.94 -11.00 3.11
CA THR A 324 9.03 -10.12 3.56
C THR A 324 8.46 -8.95 4.33
N ASP A 325 9.22 -8.47 5.29
CA ASP A 325 8.89 -7.23 6.01
C ASP A 325 9.22 -5.98 5.17
N PHE A 326 8.74 -4.83 5.58
CA PHE A 326 9.17 -3.54 5.04
C PHE A 326 10.63 -3.27 5.36
N ILE A 327 11.36 -2.70 4.41
CA ILE A 327 12.67 -2.13 4.65
C ILE A 327 12.50 -0.61 4.71
N ILE A 328 12.62 -0.04 5.91
CA ILE A 328 12.61 1.39 6.14
C ILE A 328 13.79 1.70 7.04
N ARG A 329 14.83 2.34 6.50
CA ARG A 329 16.03 2.63 7.28
C ARG A 329 16.76 3.88 6.78
N ASN A 330 17.47 4.50 7.71
CA ASN A 330 18.49 5.50 7.40
C ASN A 330 19.80 4.76 7.07
N GLU A 331 20.36 4.98 5.90
CA GLU A 331 21.52 4.25 5.38
C GLU A 331 22.87 4.82 5.89
N THR A 332 22.86 5.51 7.02
CA THR A 332 24.03 6.10 7.67
C THR A 332 25.15 5.09 7.92
N GLU A 333 24.82 3.85 8.32
CA GLU A 333 25.80 2.78 8.54
C GLU A 333 26.57 2.38 7.27
N LYS A 334 25.99 2.68 6.10
CA LYS A 334 26.64 2.47 4.79
C LYS A 334 27.37 3.69 4.27
N GLY A 335 27.46 4.75 5.06
CA GLY A 335 28.13 6.00 4.69
C GLY A 335 27.21 7.05 4.05
N TYR A 336 25.88 6.78 3.92
CA TYR A 336 24.91 7.68 3.31
C TYR A 336 24.01 8.29 4.40
N ASN A 337 24.54 9.29 5.08
CA ASN A 337 23.85 9.94 6.19
C ASN A 337 22.54 10.60 5.74
N ASN A 338 21.43 10.28 6.42
CA ASN A 338 20.07 10.76 6.10
C ASN A 338 19.58 10.44 4.67
N PHE A 339 20.09 9.38 4.06
CA PHE A 339 19.38 8.73 2.96
C PHE A 339 18.40 7.71 3.54
N ILE A 340 17.12 8.08 3.56
CA ILE A 340 16.07 7.23 4.10
C ILE A 340 15.49 6.38 2.99
N ASN A 341 15.70 5.09 3.08
CA ASN A 341 15.32 4.13 2.05
C ASN A 341 14.05 3.37 2.43
N LEU A 342 13.01 3.44 1.58
CA LEU A 342 11.77 2.70 1.76
C LEU A 342 11.64 1.70 0.60
N ILE A 343 11.95 0.43 0.87
CA ILE A 343 12.02 -0.62 -0.14
C ILE A 343 10.98 -1.70 0.13
N GLY A 344 10.28 -2.14 -0.92
CA GLY A 344 9.33 -3.23 -0.83
C GLY A 344 8.05 -2.86 -0.07
N ILE A 345 7.63 -1.60 -0.12
CA ILE A 345 6.38 -1.17 0.52
C ILE A 345 5.19 -1.58 -0.37
N ASP A 346 4.71 -2.81 -0.14
CA ASP A 346 3.46 -3.34 -0.70
C ASP A 346 2.31 -3.25 0.34
N SER A 347 1.33 -4.18 0.34
CA SER A 347 0.34 -4.26 1.41
C SER A 347 1.03 -4.59 2.76
N PRO A 348 0.73 -3.85 3.82
CA PRO A 348 -0.37 -2.89 4.05
C PRO A 348 0.02 -1.40 3.89
N GLY A 349 0.83 -1.02 2.91
CA GLY A 349 1.40 0.33 2.77
C GLY A 349 0.38 1.47 2.82
N LEU A 350 -0.81 1.31 2.23
CA LEU A 350 -1.89 2.31 2.32
C LEU A 350 -2.30 2.55 3.78
N THR A 351 -2.69 1.48 4.48
CA THR A 351 -3.09 1.55 5.89
C THR A 351 -1.98 2.11 6.76
N SER A 352 -0.75 1.69 6.51
CA SER A 352 0.43 2.08 7.30
C SER A 352 0.97 3.47 6.97
N SER A 353 0.47 4.15 5.94
CA SER A 353 1.10 5.34 5.35
C SER A 353 1.39 6.46 6.36
N LEU A 354 0.43 6.75 7.24
CA LEU A 354 0.59 7.77 8.28
C LEU A 354 1.52 7.33 9.42
N ALA A 355 1.54 6.05 9.76
CA ALA A 355 2.49 5.49 10.73
C ALA A 355 3.91 5.44 10.15
N ILE A 356 4.06 5.08 8.86
CA ILE A 356 5.33 5.14 8.14
C ILE A 356 5.89 6.56 8.15
N SER A 357 5.07 7.58 7.91
CA SER A 357 5.55 8.96 7.90
C SER A 357 6.11 9.42 9.25
N LYS A 358 5.46 9.04 10.35
CA LYS A 358 5.98 9.28 11.71
C LYS A 358 7.27 8.51 11.97
N TYR A 359 7.31 7.24 11.57
CA TYR A 359 8.51 6.41 11.70
C TYR A 359 9.70 7.00 10.93
N VAL A 360 9.49 7.42 9.67
CA VAL A 360 10.52 8.10 8.87
C VAL A 360 11.04 9.34 9.57
N LYS A 361 10.16 10.20 10.09
CA LYS A 361 10.55 11.39 10.83
C LYS A 361 11.41 11.07 12.06
N SER A 362 11.13 9.96 12.75
CA SER A 362 11.85 9.53 13.95
C SER A 362 13.28 9.04 13.70
N ILE A 363 13.58 8.58 12.46
CA ILE A 363 14.90 8.05 12.08
C ILE A 363 15.77 9.05 11.29
N ILE A 364 15.29 10.27 11.06
CA ILE A 364 16.07 11.38 10.50
C ILE A 364 16.89 12.00 11.62
N ASN A 365 18.21 11.99 11.47
CA ASN A 365 19.18 12.55 12.42
C ASN A 365 19.23 14.08 12.41
#